data_cfe46f2ef050a74edb31373a720490d6
#
_entry.id   cfe46f2ef050a74edb31373a720490d6
#
_cell.length_a   1.000
_cell.length_b   1.000
_cell.length_c   1.000
_cell.angle_alpha   90.00
_cell.angle_beta   90.00
_cell.angle_gamma   90.00
#
_symmetry.space_group_name_H-M   'P 1'
#
loop_
_entity.id
_entity.type
_entity.pdbx_description
1 polymer ?
#
loop_
_entity_poly.entity_id
_entity_poly.type
_entity_poly.pdbx_seq_one_letter_code
_entity_poly.pdbx_strand_id
1 'polypeptide(L)'
;MKKDSLSKKILYWYDNNKRKLPWRSHLSKKQKQYFIIVSEFMLQQTQVKTVIPYFNNFVRLIPNLEKLAKVNNKRLMKCWQGLGYYSRARNLKKTAQIILKKHKGEIPNNFEDLKALPGIGNYTASAILAIAFNEPYIPIDGNIERVLKRYLYLKKESEIKKENLAQKKSIFGKSNRSSDYAQALMEIGALICKPSNPLCNQCPIQKKCKSFKKQDFGLTKKNKKNVNKYFILKVYKRDKKYLLIKNTKFNFLKNLNIFPMEEVAKPKNFNENLNFKISNMNMNIKIQYKKNHEDFPSSNWIDQK
;
A
#
# COMPACT_ATOMS: atom_id res chain seq x y z
N MET A 1 10.56 -36.29 -22.61
CA MET A 1 10.16 -34.86 -22.62
C MET A 1 10.18 -34.32 -21.20
N LYS A 2 11.13 -33.42 -20.86
CA LYS A 2 11.13 -32.75 -19.55
C LYS A 2 9.85 -31.90 -19.46
N LYS A 3 8.94 -32.25 -18.53
CA LYS A 3 7.73 -31.45 -18.23
C LYS A 3 8.15 -30.02 -18.01
N ASP A 4 7.74 -29.09 -18.88
CA ASP A 4 7.92 -27.65 -18.68
C ASP A 4 7.42 -27.29 -17.28
N SER A 5 8.32 -26.81 -16.46
CA SER A 5 7.96 -26.43 -15.08
C SER A 5 6.98 -25.24 -15.14
N LEU A 6 6.03 -25.22 -14.22
CA LEU A 6 5.02 -24.15 -14.16
C LEU A 6 5.67 -22.77 -14.07
N SER A 7 6.82 -22.67 -13.39
CA SER A 7 7.61 -21.47 -13.28
C SER A 7 8.11 -20.95 -14.63
N LYS A 8 8.53 -21.85 -15.54
CA LYS A 8 8.95 -21.44 -16.90
C LYS A 8 7.80 -20.81 -17.69
N LYS A 9 6.58 -21.38 -17.61
CA LYS A 9 5.39 -20.81 -18.28
C LYS A 9 5.02 -19.45 -17.72
N ILE A 10 5.10 -19.27 -16.40
CA ILE A 10 4.86 -18.00 -15.72
C ILE A 10 5.86 -16.94 -16.19
N LEU A 11 7.16 -17.28 -16.23
CA LEU A 11 8.21 -16.35 -16.66
C LEU A 11 8.11 -16.01 -18.14
N TYR A 12 7.85 -16.99 -19.02
CA TYR A 12 7.62 -16.75 -20.44
C TYR A 12 6.49 -15.75 -20.69
N TRP A 13 5.36 -15.97 -19.99
CA TRP A 13 4.25 -15.01 -20.06
C TRP A 13 4.66 -13.62 -19.55
N TYR A 14 5.38 -13.54 -18.45
CA TYR A 14 5.83 -12.28 -17.84
C TYR A 14 6.73 -11.50 -18.78
N ASP A 15 7.68 -12.14 -19.40
CA ASP A 15 8.62 -11.49 -20.32
C ASP A 15 7.91 -10.77 -21.48
N ASN A 16 6.78 -11.33 -21.94
CA ASN A 16 5.99 -10.80 -23.05
C ASN A 16 4.86 -9.83 -22.63
N ASN A 17 4.45 -9.82 -21.36
CA ASN A 17 3.22 -9.11 -20.94
C ASN A 17 3.41 -8.15 -19.77
N LYS A 18 4.61 -8.05 -19.19
CA LYS A 18 4.86 -7.21 -18.02
C LYS A 18 4.62 -5.73 -18.32
N ARG A 19 3.97 -5.04 -17.38
CA ARG A 19 3.80 -3.59 -17.46
C ARG A 19 5.15 -2.87 -17.33
N LYS A 20 5.33 -1.80 -18.10
CA LYS A 20 6.45 -0.86 -17.92
C LYS A 20 6.16 0.00 -16.69
N LEU A 21 6.90 -0.23 -15.60
CA LEU A 21 6.75 0.52 -14.36
C LEU A 21 8.05 1.24 -14.01
N PRO A 22 8.00 2.53 -13.57
CA PRO A 22 9.21 3.34 -13.41
C PRO A 22 10.20 2.77 -12.39
N TRP A 23 9.74 2.09 -11.36
CA TRP A 23 10.62 1.41 -10.38
C TRP A 23 11.26 0.11 -10.88
N ARG A 24 10.96 -0.31 -12.09
CA ARG A 24 11.60 -1.45 -12.79
C ARG A 24 12.71 -1.02 -13.74
N SER A 25 12.88 0.29 -13.98
CA SER A 25 13.96 0.81 -14.80
C SER A 25 15.30 0.63 -14.08
N HIS A 26 16.31 0.12 -14.82
CA HIS A 26 17.58 -0.25 -14.25
C HIS A 26 18.63 0.83 -14.53
N LEU A 27 19.24 1.34 -13.46
CA LEU A 27 20.43 2.17 -13.56
C LEU A 27 21.58 1.48 -12.81
N SER A 28 21.57 1.44 -11.49
CA SER A 28 22.54 0.72 -10.68
C SER A 28 21.86 -0.20 -9.67
N LYS A 29 22.60 -1.14 -9.08
CA LYS A 29 22.10 -2.02 -8.00
C LYS A 29 21.56 -1.20 -6.82
N LYS A 30 22.29 -0.18 -6.37
CA LYS A 30 21.86 0.70 -5.26
C LYS A 30 20.59 1.47 -5.60
N GLN A 31 20.49 1.99 -6.83
CA GLN A 31 19.30 2.72 -7.28
C GLN A 31 18.09 1.79 -7.42
N LYS A 32 18.26 0.59 -7.95
CA LYS A 32 17.19 -0.42 -7.99
C LYS A 32 16.66 -0.70 -6.60
N GLN A 33 17.53 -0.95 -5.64
CA GLN A 33 17.15 -1.23 -4.25
C GLN A 33 16.37 -0.05 -3.64
N TYR A 34 16.84 1.17 -3.84
CA TYR A 34 16.16 2.38 -3.39
C TYR A 34 14.78 2.54 -4.04
N PHE A 35 14.67 2.37 -5.35
CA PHE A 35 13.41 2.47 -6.09
C PHE A 35 12.38 1.44 -5.62
N ILE A 36 12.82 0.22 -5.35
CA ILE A 36 11.93 -0.83 -4.84
C ILE A 36 11.42 -0.47 -3.44
N ILE A 37 12.27 -0.01 -2.52
CA ILE A 37 11.79 0.42 -1.20
C ILE A 37 10.77 1.56 -1.33
N VAL A 38 11.08 2.61 -2.09
CA VAL A 38 10.16 3.74 -2.27
C VAL A 38 8.83 3.29 -2.86
N SER A 39 8.87 2.47 -3.92
CA SER A 39 7.64 1.98 -4.55
C SER A 39 6.81 1.09 -3.63
N GLU A 40 7.44 0.20 -2.85
CA GLU A 40 6.72 -0.67 -1.92
C GLU A 40 6.00 0.13 -0.82
N PHE A 41 6.63 1.20 -0.29
CA PHE A 41 5.95 2.10 0.65
C PHE A 41 4.79 2.87 0.00
N MET A 42 4.94 3.32 -1.24
CA MET A 42 3.89 4.03 -1.96
C MET A 42 2.71 3.13 -2.34
N LEU A 43 2.99 1.87 -2.69
CA LEU A 43 1.99 0.88 -3.10
C LEU A 43 1.17 0.31 -1.95
N GLN A 44 1.59 0.49 -0.68
CA GLN A 44 0.77 0.09 0.47
C GLN A 44 -0.62 0.74 0.39
N GLN A 45 -1.67 -0.07 0.15
CA GLN A 45 -3.07 0.36 0.04
C GLN A 45 -3.34 1.44 -1.06
N THR A 46 -2.46 1.56 -2.05
CA THR A 46 -2.62 2.51 -3.16
C THR A 46 -2.43 1.79 -4.49
N GLN A 47 -3.26 2.14 -5.47
CA GLN A 47 -3.21 1.51 -6.80
C GLN A 47 -1.98 1.98 -7.59
N VAL A 48 -1.42 1.08 -8.41
CA VAL A 48 -0.25 1.34 -9.26
C VAL A 48 -0.41 2.61 -10.11
N LYS A 49 -1.56 2.77 -10.78
CA LYS A 49 -1.84 3.95 -11.63
C LYS A 49 -1.69 5.27 -10.87
N THR A 50 -2.16 5.30 -9.64
CA THR A 50 -2.04 6.47 -8.75
C THR A 50 -0.58 6.70 -8.34
N VAL A 51 0.19 5.64 -8.04
CA VAL A 51 1.56 5.74 -7.53
C VAL A 51 2.54 6.26 -8.59
N ILE A 52 2.38 5.92 -9.87
CA ILE A 52 3.34 6.26 -10.95
C ILE A 52 3.75 7.75 -10.95
N PRO A 53 2.85 8.73 -11.03
CA PRO A 53 3.22 10.14 -11.05
C PRO A 53 3.91 10.60 -9.76
N TYR A 54 3.46 10.10 -8.61
CA TYR A 54 4.08 10.40 -7.31
C TYR A 54 5.50 9.85 -7.21
N PHE A 55 5.70 8.61 -7.65
CA PHE A 55 7.01 7.97 -7.66
C PHE A 55 8.00 8.76 -8.51
N ASN A 56 7.64 9.08 -9.75
CA ASN A 56 8.50 9.84 -10.67
C ASN A 56 8.91 11.19 -10.08
N ASN A 57 7.96 11.95 -9.54
CA ASN A 57 8.26 13.21 -8.88
C ASN A 57 9.13 13.03 -7.63
N PHE A 58 8.84 12.02 -6.82
CA PHE A 58 9.56 11.76 -5.58
C PHE A 58 11.03 11.41 -5.85
N VAL A 59 11.32 10.47 -6.74
CA VAL A 59 12.70 10.06 -7.03
C VAL A 59 13.51 11.12 -7.76
N ARG A 60 12.85 12.00 -8.52
CA ARG A 60 13.48 13.18 -9.12
C ARG A 60 13.95 14.18 -8.04
N LEU A 61 13.16 14.40 -7.01
CA LEU A 61 13.46 15.37 -5.94
C LEU A 61 14.30 14.78 -4.80
N ILE A 62 14.17 13.47 -4.56
CA ILE A 62 14.83 12.71 -3.50
C ILE A 62 15.38 11.42 -4.13
N PRO A 63 16.51 11.46 -4.84
CA PRO A 63 16.96 10.40 -5.73
C PRO A 63 17.66 9.22 -5.04
N ASN A 64 18.00 9.32 -3.76
CA ASN A 64 18.73 8.29 -3.04
C ASN A 64 18.40 8.28 -1.54
N LEU A 65 18.93 7.26 -0.84
CA LEU A 65 18.69 7.01 0.57
C LEU A 65 19.22 8.13 1.46
N GLU A 66 20.38 8.70 1.12
CA GLU A 66 21.03 9.77 1.88
C GLU A 66 20.20 11.05 1.86
N LYS A 67 19.73 11.45 0.68
CA LYS A 67 18.84 12.61 0.55
C LYS A 67 17.51 12.38 1.24
N LEU A 68 16.97 11.13 1.21
CA LEU A 68 15.74 10.77 1.90
C LEU A 68 15.87 10.88 3.43
N ALA A 69 16.98 10.42 3.98
CA ALA A 69 17.22 10.49 5.42
C ALA A 69 17.33 11.95 5.93
N LYS A 70 17.93 12.82 5.11
CA LYS A 70 18.21 14.23 5.45
C LYS A 70 17.09 15.18 5.07
N VAL A 71 16.12 14.79 4.23
CA VAL A 71 15.04 15.68 3.78
C VAL A 71 14.25 16.23 4.96
N ASN A 72 13.92 17.52 4.95
CA ASN A 72 13.05 18.07 6.00
C ASN A 72 11.60 17.56 5.85
N ASN A 73 10.87 17.54 6.96
CA ASN A 73 9.53 16.96 7.00
C ASN A 73 8.53 17.74 6.10
N LYS A 74 8.64 19.06 6.01
CA LYS A 74 7.77 19.90 5.16
C LYS A 74 7.90 19.49 3.68
N ARG A 75 9.14 19.35 3.18
CA ARG A 75 9.43 18.93 1.80
C ARG A 75 8.97 17.49 1.55
N LEU A 76 9.24 16.58 2.50
CA LEU A 76 8.78 15.18 2.39
C LEU A 76 7.25 15.11 2.28
N MET A 77 6.52 15.82 3.15
CA MET A 77 5.05 15.83 3.12
C MET A 77 4.52 16.46 1.84
N LYS A 78 5.17 17.52 1.30
CA LYS A 78 4.79 18.12 0.01
C LYS A 78 4.94 17.12 -1.15
N CYS A 79 6.02 16.32 -1.18
CA CYS A 79 6.20 15.27 -2.21
C CYS A 79 5.18 14.13 -2.09
N TRP A 80 4.55 13.95 -0.92
CA TRP A 80 3.58 12.88 -0.65
C TRP A 80 2.12 13.36 -0.66
N GLN A 81 1.92 14.68 -0.76
CA GLN A 81 0.59 15.31 -0.66
C GLN A 81 -0.36 14.76 -1.72
N GLY A 82 -1.52 14.27 -1.28
CA GLY A 82 -2.53 13.64 -2.15
C GLY A 82 -2.46 12.12 -2.22
N LEU A 83 -1.30 11.49 -1.89
CA LEU A 83 -1.19 10.03 -1.89
C LEU A 83 -1.86 9.37 -0.66
N GLY A 84 -2.08 10.14 0.41
CA GLY A 84 -2.69 9.67 1.65
C GLY A 84 -1.77 8.78 2.50
N TYR A 85 -2.30 8.33 3.65
CA TYR A 85 -1.56 7.47 4.60
C TYR A 85 -0.15 7.99 4.91
N TYR A 86 -0.05 9.24 5.35
CA TYR A 86 1.20 9.98 5.55
C TYR A 86 2.18 9.34 6.55
N SER A 87 1.72 8.40 7.37
CA SER A 87 2.58 7.56 8.21
C SER A 87 3.59 6.77 7.39
N ARG A 88 3.25 6.39 6.15
CA ARG A 88 4.16 5.69 5.24
C ARG A 88 5.37 6.56 4.87
N ALA A 89 5.14 7.82 4.53
CA ALA A 89 6.23 8.76 4.24
C ALA A 89 7.15 8.96 5.45
N ARG A 90 6.57 9.13 6.64
CA ARG A 90 7.35 9.25 7.89
C ARG A 90 8.14 7.98 8.18
N ASN A 91 7.54 6.82 8.02
CA ASN A 91 8.21 5.54 8.22
C ASN A 91 9.31 5.33 7.17
N LEU A 92 9.07 5.64 5.90
CA LEU A 92 10.07 5.56 4.84
C LEU A 92 11.32 6.42 5.16
N LYS A 93 11.12 7.65 5.64
CA LYS A 93 12.25 8.50 6.10
C LYS A 93 12.97 7.90 7.29
N LYS A 94 12.24 7.44 8.32
CA LYS A 94 12.83 6.77 9.49
C LYS A 94 13.62 5.53 9.11
N THR A 95 13.10 4.73 8.19
CA THR A 95 13.78 3.57 7.61
C THR A 95 15.10 3.98 6.96
N ALA A 96 15.12 5.03 6.14
CA ALA A 96 16.34 5.55 5.53
C ALA A 96 17.36 6.00 6.60
N GLN A 97 16.91 6.69 7.66
CA GLN A 97 17.79 7.12 8.76
C GLN A 97 18.41 5.94 9.52
N ILE A 98 17.63 4.90 9.79
CA ILE A 98 18.12 3.69 10.45
C ILE A 98 19.12 2.95 9.57
N ILE A 99 18.85 2.81 8.27
CA ILE A 99 19.75 2.17 7.32
C ILE A 99 21.10 2.90 7.27
N LEU A 100 21.11 4.21 7.21
CA LEU A 100 22.35 4.99 7.27
C LEU A 100 23.11 4.80 8.59
N LYS A 101 22.40 4.83 9.72
CA LYS A 101 23.02 4.78 11.04
C LYS A 101 23.50 3.38 11.43
N LYS A 102 22.67 2.36 11.19
CA LYS A 102 22.91 0.99 11.69
C LYS A 102 23.46 0.03 10.63
N HIS A 103 23.19 0.29 9.36
CA HIS A 103 23.56 -0.60 8.25
C HIS A 103 24.52 0.07 7.25
N LYS A 104 25.27 1.10 7.68
CA LYS A 104 26.30 1.79 6.87
C LYS A 104 25.81 2.28 5.50
N GLY A 105 24.50 2.59 5.39
CA GLY A 105 23.86 3.03 4.14
C GLY A 105 23.52 1.88 3.17
N GLU A 106 23.70 0.64 3.54
CA GLU A 106 23.31 -0.52 2.75
C GLU A 106 21.98 -1.07 3.23
N ILE A 107 21.06 -1.28 2.29
CA ILE A 107 19.76 -1.87 2.59
C ILE A 107 19.94 -3.31 3.01
N PRO A 108 19.44 -3.74 4.19
CA PRO A 108 19.57 -5.11 4.66
C PRO A 108 19.06 -6.13 3.65
N ASN A 109 19.79 -7.24 3.50
CA ASN A 109 19.44 -8.34 2.61
C ASN A 109 18.94 -9.59 3.34
N ASN A 110 18.51 -9.44 4.58
CA ASN A 110 17.89 -10.52 5.35
C ASN A 110 16.52 -10.09 5.88
N PHE A 111 15.68 -11.07 6.20
CA PHE A 111 14.28 -10.89 6.51
C PHE A 111 14.06 -10.16 7.85
N GLU A 112 14.81 -10.53 8.88
CA GLU A 112 14.59 -10.01 10.23
C GLU A 112 15.03 -8.54 10.34
N ASP A 113 16.17 -8.18 9.78
CA ASP A 113 16.63 -6.79 9.75
C ASP A 113 15.69 -5.89 8.95
N LEU A 114 15.19 -6.37 7.80
CA LEU A 114 14.18 -5.62 7.04
C LEU A 114 12.90 -5.44 7.84
N LYS A 115 12.42 -6.48 8.49
CA LYS A 115 11.19 -6.46 9.28
C LYS A 115 11.28 -5.57 10.51
N ALA A 116 12.48 -5.40 11.06
CA ALA A 116 12.74 -4.49 12.18
C ALA A 116 12.63 -3.00 11.78
N LEU A 117 12.64 -2.68 10.48
CA LEU A 117 12.56 -1.30 10.00
C LEU A 117 11.11 -0.77 10.04
N PRO A 118 10.91 0.53 10.40
CA PRO A 118 9.58 1.12 10.53
C PRO A 118 8.74 1.03 9.25
N GLY A 119 7.55 0.46 9.34
CA GLY A 119 6.60 0.35 8.23
C GLY A 119 6.88 -0.82 7.27
N ILE A 120 7.85 -1.68 7.58
CA ILE A 120 8.14 -2.91 6.84
C ILE A 120 7.57 -4.10 7.62
N GLY A 121 6.53 -4.70 7.06
CA GLY A 121 5.95 -5.95 7.56
C GLY A 121 6.41 -7.15 6.74
N ASN A 122 5.91 -8.34 7.08
CA ASN A 122 6.28 -9.61 6.41
C ASN A 122 6.18 -9.54 4.88
N TYR A 123 5.09 -8.92 4.35
CA TYR A 123 4.92 -8.74 2.92
C TYR A 123 6.03 -7.86 2.32
N THR A 124 6.24 -6.66 2.89
CA THR A 124 7.20 -5.68 2.35
C THR A 124 8.62 -6.20 2.43
N ALA A 125 9.01 -6.88 3.52
CA ALA A 125 10.31 -7.55 3.65
C ALA A 125 10.51 -8.60 2.56
N SER A 126 9.52 -9.50 2.35
CA SER A 126 9.56 -10.51 1.28
C SER A 126 9.63 -9.89 -0.11
N ALA A 127 8.91 -8.78 -0.35
CA ALA A 127 8.92 -8.08 -1.64
C ALA A 127 10.29 -7.45 -1.92
N ILE A 128 10.88 -6.78 -0.95
CA ILE A 128 12.22 -6.19 -1.07
C ILE A 128 13.25 -7.30 -1.35
N LEU A 129 13.25 -8.39 -0.58
CA LEU A 129 14.18 -9.50 -0.79
C LEU A 129 14.04 -10.12 -2.17
N ALA A 130 12.81 -10.41 -2.61
CA ALA A 130 12.59 -11.00 -3.92
C ALA A 130 13.00 -10.04 -5.04
N ILE A 131 12.52 -8.79 -5.00
CA ILE A 131 12.61 -7.89 -6.16
C ILE A 131 13.96 -7.16 -6.20
N ALA A 132 14.45 -6.67 -5.06
CA ALA A 132 15.69 -5.90 -5.01
C ALA A 132 16.94 -6.77 -4.93
N PHE A 133 16.85 -7.95 -4.29
CA PHE A 133 17.99 -8.84 -4.04
C PHE A 133 17.94 -10.17 -4.81
N ASN A 134 16.85 -10.44 -5.52
CA ASN A 134 16.62 -11.71 -6.24
C ASN A 134 16.58 -12.94 -5.33
N GLU A 135 16.23 -12.75 -4.06
CA GLU A 135 16.11 -13.84 -3.09
C GLU A 135 14.83 -14.67 -3.33
N PRO A 136 14.81 -15.97 -2.99
CA PRO A 136 13.70 -16.88 -3.32
C PRO A 136 12.46 -16.68 -2.43
N TYR A 137 12.02 -15.43 -2.31
CA TYR A 137 10.79 -15.06 -1.60
C TYR A 137 9.63 -14.85 -2.57
N ILE A 138 8.44 -15.22 -2.14
CA ILE A 138 7.18 -14.88 -2.83
C ILE A 138 6.34 -14.04 -1.87
N PRO A 139 6.24 -12.72 -2.10
CA PRO A 139 5.43 -11.84 -1.26
C PRO A 139 3.94 -12.04 -1.52
N ILE A 140 3.21 -12.49 -0.50
CA ILE A 140 1.76 -12.74 -0.63
C ILE A 140 0.99 -11.43 -0.46
N ASP A 141 0.76 -10.74 -1.59
CA ASP A 141 -0.17 -9.61 -1.67
C ASP A 141 -1.61 -10.10 -1.96
N GLY A 142 -2.55 -9.17 -2.07
CA GLY A 142 -3.94 -9.52 -2.40
C GLY A 142 -4.11 -10.15 -3.80
N ASN A 143 -3.18 -9.91 -4.73
CA ASN A 143 -3.19 -10.49 -6.06
C ASN A 143 -2.72 -11.94 -6.02
N ILE A 144 -1.55 -12.19 -5.45
CA ILE A 144 -0.99 -13.55 -5.30
C ILE A 144 -1.89 -14.40 -4.40
N GLU A 145 -2.44 -13.82 -3.33
CA GLU A 145 -3.43 -14.48 -2.48
C GLU A 145 -4.63 -14.98 -3.31
N ARG A 146 -5.20 -14.13 -4.15
CA ARG A 146 -6.34 -14.49 -5.02
C ARG A 146 -5.97 -15.56 -6.04
N VAL A 147 -4.78 -15.46 -6.66
CA VAL A 147 -4.27 -16.46 -7.59
C VAL A 147 -4.14 -17.81 -6.90
N LEU A 148 -3.52 -17.88 -5.72
CA LEU A 148 -3.36 -19.11 -4.94
C LEU A 148 -4.70 -19.72 -4.55
N LYS A 149 -5.62 -18.93 -4.03
CA LYS A 149 -6.97 -19.38 -3.65
C LYS A 149 -7.70 -20.04 -4.81
N ARG A 150 -7.69 -19.39 -5.98
CA ARG A 150 -8.36 -19.92 -7.18
C ARG A 150 -7.61 -21.12 -7.77
N TYR A 151 -6.30 -21.06 -7.84
CA TYR A 151 -5.49 -22.15 -8.37
C TYR A 151 -5.69 -23.44 -7.57
N LEU A 152 -5.73 -23.35 -6.25
CA LEU A 152 -5.92 -24.47 -5.31
C LEU A 152 -7.38 -24.76 -4.98
N TYR A 153 -8.31 -23.87 -5.36
CA TYR A 153 -9.72 -23.94 -4.99
C TYR A 153 -9.96 -23.95 -3.48
N LEU A 154 -9.33 -22.99 -2.77
CA LEU A 154 -9.47 -22.87 -1.31
C LEU A 154 -10.74 -22.11 -0.95
N LYS A 155 -11.67 -22.76 -0.23
CA LYS A 155 -12.94 -22.18 0.19
C LYS A 155 -13.03 -22.03 1.72
N LYS A 156 -12.33 -22.89 2.48
CA LYS A 156 -12.36 -22.87 3.94
C LYS A 156 -11.54 -21.70 4.49
N GLU A 157 -12.08 -20.99 5.48
CA GLU A 157 -11.43 -19.80 6.08
C GLU A 157 -10.07 -20.15 6.71
N SER A 158 -9.93 -21.33 7.33
CA SER A 158 -8.68 -21.83 7.89
C SER A 158 -7.55 -21.97 6.85
N GLU A 159 -7.90 -22.38 5.62
CA GLU A 159 -6.93 -22.56 4.53
C GLU A 159 -6.51 -21.22 3.90
N ILE A 160 -7.30 -20.17 4.14
CA ILE A 160 -7.15 -18.83 3.55
C ILE A 160 -6.24 -17.92 4.40
N LYS A 161 -5.91 -18.32 5.63
CA LYS A 161 -4.98 -17.57 6.47
C LYS A 161 -3.64 -17.39 5.77
N LYS A 162 -3.02 -16.20 5.91
CA LYS A 162 -1.77 -15.85 5.19
C LYS A 162 -0.63 -16.82 5.49
N GLU A 163 -0.53 -17.31 6.71
CA GLU A 163 0.47 -18.31 7.12
C GLU A 163 0.35 -19.59 6.28
N ASN A 164 -0.87 -20.12 6.14
CA ASN A 164 -1.14 -21.31 5.36
C ASN A 164 -0.93 -21.10 3.85
N LEU A 165 -1.21 -19.90 3.35
CA LEU A 165 -0.92 -19.55 1.96
C LEU A 165 0.59 -19.41 1.71
N ALA A 166 1.34 -18.90 2.68
CA ALA A 166 2.80 -18.80 2.59
C ALA A 166 3.46 -20.17 2.46
N GLN A 167 2.94 -21.20 3.12
CA GLN A 167 3.40 -22.59 2.96
C GLN A 167 3.10 -23.17 1.57
N LYS A 168 2.02 -22.74 0.93
CA LYS A 168 1.59 -23.21 -0.40
C LYS A 168 2.24 -22.45 -1.57
N LYS A 169 3.05 -21.43 -1.32
CA LYS A 169 3.67 -20.60 -2.37
C LYS A 169 4.57 -21.37 -3.33
N SER A 170 5.20 -22.44 -2.86
CA SER A 170 6.10 -23.28 -3.68
C SER A 170 5.38 -24.10 -4.76
N ILE A 171 4.04 -24.16 -4.74
CA ILE A 171 3.26 -24.96 -5.71
C ILE A 171 3.47 -24.54 -7.17
N PHE A 172 3.86 -23.29 -7.40
CA PHE A 172 4.20 -22.78 -8.73
C PHE A 172 5.61 -23.16 -9.19
N GLY A 173 6.38 -23.87 -8.36
CA GLY A 173 7.77 -24.21 -8.61
C GLY A 173 8.79 -23.17 -8.16
N LYS A 174 10.07 -23.49 -8.33
CA LYS A 174 11.21 -22.60 -8.01
C LYS A 174 11.74 -21.93 -9.27
N SER A 175 12.41 -20.81 -9.10
CA SER A 175 13.12 -20.10 -10.17
C SER A 175 14.36 -19.41 -9.65
N ASN A 176 15.44 -19.41 -10.42
CA ASN A 176 16.65 -18.59 -10.19
C ASN A 176 16.42 -17.11 -10.54
N ARG A 177 15.35 -16.78 -11.27
CA ARG A 177 14.87 -15.42 -11.55
C ARG A 177 13.80 -15.00 -10.52
N SER A 178 14.14 -15.03 -9.24
CA SER A 178 13.19 -14.80 -8.15
C SER A 178 12.51 -13.42 -8.23
N SER A 179 13.26 -12.39 -8.63
CA SER A 179 12.74 -11.04 -8.84
C SER A 179 11.63 -11.00 -9.89
N ASP A 180 11.90 -11.56 -11.07
CA ASP A 180 10.92 -11.61 -12.16
C ASP A 180 9.74 -12.51 -11.81
N TYR A 181 10.02 -13.61 -11.13
CA TYR A 181 9.02 -14.59 -10.77
C TYR A 181 8.00 -14.06 -9.75
N ALA A 182 8.47 -13.37 -8.71
CA ALA A 182 7.58 -12.72 -7.74
C ALA A 182 6.70 -11.65 -8.42
N GLN A 183 7.30 -10.82 -9.28
CA GLN A 183 6.57 -9.82 -10.05
C GLN A 183 5.60 -10.46 -11.05
N ALA A 184 5.97 -11.55 -11.71
CA ALA A 184 5.09 -12.28 -12.62
C ALA A 184 3.81 -12.77 -11.94
N LEU A 185 3.90 -13.30 -10.73
CA LEU A 185 2.73 -13.71 -9.95
C LEU A 185 1.83 -12.54 -9.58
N MET A 186 2.41 -11.39 -9.24
CA MET A 186 1.65 -10.14 -8.99
C MET A 186 0.94 -9.67 -10.26
N GLU A 187 1.63 -9.68 -11.42
CA GLU A 187 1.06 -9.27 -12.71
C GLU A 187 -0.07 -10.20 -13.18
N ILE A 188 0.08 -11.51 -13.03
CA ILE A 188 -1.00 -12.47 -13.33
C ILE A 188 -2.24 -12.12 -12.50
N GLY A 189 -2.06 -11.81 -11.21
CA GLY A 189 -3.16 -11.38 -10.35
C GLY A 189 -3.78 -10.05 -10.76
N ALA A 190 -2.96 -9.09 -11.18
CA ALA A 190 -3.42 -7.76 -11.55
C ALA A 190 -4.09 -7.72 -12.94
N LEU A 191 -3.53 -8.41 -13.93
CA LEU A 191 -3.93 -8.30 -15.34
C LEU A 191 -4.90 -9.40 -15.77
N ILE A 192 -4.70 -10.63 -15.32
CA ILE A 192 -5.45 -11.81 -15.75
C ILE A 192 -6.45 -12.28 -14.70
N CYS A 193 -5.97 -12.70 -13.54
CA CYS A 193 -6.79 -13.26 -12.47
C CYS A 193 -7.51 -12.16 -11.68
N LYS A 194 -8.26 -11.29 -12.39
CA LYS A 194 -9.01 -10.14 -11.82
C LYS A 194 -10.04 -10.60 -10.78
N PRO A 195 -10.43 -9.72 -9.84
CA PRO A 195 -11.50 -10.04 -8.87
C PRO A 195 -12.80 -10.48 -9.54
N SER A 196 -13.24 -9.72 -10.53
CA SER A 196 -14.38 -10.03 -11.40
C SER A 196 -13.90 -10.30 -12.81
N ASN A 197 -14.59 -11.20 -13.52
CA ASN A 197 -14.33 -11.53 -14.93
C ASN A 197 -12.84 -11.83 -15.23
N PRO A 198 -12.26 -12.89 -14.63
CA PRO A 198 -10.86 -13.24 -14.88
C PRO A 198 -10.65 -13.66 -16.33
N LEU A 199 -9.54 -13.22 -16.94
CA LEU A 199 -9.17 -13.52 -18.33
C LEU A 199 -8.45 -14.88 -18.40
N CYS A 200 -9.16 -15.95 -18.05
CA CYS A 200 -8.57 -17.28 -17.90
C CYS A 200 -7.93 -17.84 -19.17
N ASN A 201 -8.45 -17.50 -20.36
CA ASN A 201 -7.91 -17.96 -21.65
C ASN A 201 -6.49 -17.43 -21.92
N GLN A 202 -6.08 -16.34 -21.28
CA GLN A 202 -4.73 -15.77 -21.37
C GLN A 202 -3.81 -16.23 -20.22
N CYS A 203 -4.32 -17.09 -19.30
CA CYS A 203 -3.60 -17.42 -18.08
C CYS A 203 -2.58 -18.56 -18.31
N PRO A 204 -1.27 -18.33 -18.03
CA PRO A 204 -0.24 -19.35 -18.25
C PRO A 204 -0.40 -20.59 -17.35
N ILE A 205 -1.20 -20.47 -16.28
CA ILE A 205 -1.44 -21.56 -15.31
C ILE A 205 -2.86 -22.16 -15.41
N GLN A 206 -3.65 -21.77 -16.42
CA GLN A 206 -5.04 -22.17 -16.61
C GLN A 206 -5.26 -23.67 -16.50
N LYS A 207 -4.48 -24.48 -17.28
CA LYS A 207 -4.66 -25.91 -17.40
C LYS A 207 -4.67 -26.69 -16.07
N LYS A 208 -3.96 -26.17 -15.06
CA LYS A 208 -3.87 -26.76 -13.70
C LYS A 208 -4.71 -26.03 -12.67
N CYS A 209 -5.38 -24.93 -13.04
CA CYS A 209 -6.20 -24.15 -12.11
C CYS A 209 -7.50 -24.89 -11.76
N LYS A 210 -7.68 -25.20 -10.48
CA LYS A 210 -8.86 -25.94 -10.00
C LYS A 210 -10.15 -25.13 -10.12
N SER A 211 -10.12 -23.81 -9.85
CA SER A 211 -11.28 -22.94 -10.06
C SER A 211 -11.70 -22.84 -11.52
N PHE A 212 -10.76 -22.82 -12.45
CA PHE A 212 -11.07 -22.85 -13.88
C PHE A 212 -11.75 -24.15 -14.29
N LYS A 213 -11.24 -25.29 -13.83
CA LYS A 213 -11.84 -26.60 -14.12
C LYS A 213 -13.27 -26.73 -13.59
N LYS A 214 -13.57 -26.07 -12.46
CA LYS A 214 -14.88 -26.07 -11.81
C LYS A 214 -15.79 -24.92 -12.26
N GLN A 215 -15.30 -24.02 -13.12
CA GLN A 215 -15.99 -22.78 -13.52
C GLN A 215 -16.50 -21.95 -12.32
N ASP A 216 -15.81 -22.05 -11.18
CA ASP A 216 -16.16 -21.36 -9.94
C ASP A 216 -15.01 -20.42 -9.49
N PHE A 217 -15.20 -19.14 -9.69
CA PHE A 217 -14.25 -18.08 -9.34
C PHE A 217 -14.66 -17.29 -8.09
N GLY A 218 -15.76 -17.67 -7.47
CA GLY A 218 -16.27 -17.03 -6.27
C GLY A 218 -15.24 -17.08 -5.15
N LEU A 219 -14.78 -15.90 -4.72
CA LEU A 219 -14.05 -15.74 -3.47
C LEU A 219 -15.03 -15.20 -2.46
N THR A 220 -15.11 -15.84 -1.29
CA THR A 220 -15.85 -15.29 -0.17
C THR A 220 -15.23 -13.95 0.23
N LYS A 221 -15.74 -12.87 -0.36
CA LYS A 221 -15.50 -11.53 0.17
C LYS A 221 -16.37 -11.42 1.41
N LYS A 222 -15.78 -11.30 2.59
CA LYS A 222 -16.47 -10.58 3.67
C LYS A 222 -16.66 -9.16 3.17
N ASN A 223 -17.86 -8.82 2.72
CA ASN A 223 -18.21 -7.42 2.49
C ASN A 223 -18.06 -6.72 3.84
N LYS A 224 -17.02 -5.91 3.99
CA LYS A 224 -16.95 -5.01 5.14
C LYS A 224 -18.18 -4.11 5.03
N LYS A 225 -19.12 -4.29 5.94
CA LYS A 225 -20.30 -3.40 6.02
C LYS A 225 -19.79 -1.97 6.14
N ASN A 226 -20.33 -1.09 5.32
CA ASN A 226 -20.08 0.35 5.49
C ASN A 226 -20.64 0.76 6.86
N VAL A 227 -19.85 1.54 7.60
CA VAL A 227 -20.25 2.08 8.90
C VAL A 227 -20.51 3.56 8.71
N ASN A 228 -21.72 4.02 9.05
CA ASN A 228 -22.04 5.42 9.07
C ASN A 228 -21.61 6.01 10.41
N LYS A 229 -20.82 7.10 10.37
CA LYS A 229 -20.41 7.86 11.53
C LYS A 229 -20.80 9.31 11.36
N TYR A 230 -21.12 9.96 12.45
CA TYR A 230 -21.64 11.31 12.49
C TYR A 230 -20.69 12.20 13.26
N PHE A 231 -20.38 13.37 12.70
CA PHE A 231 -19.41 14.30 13.27
C PHE A 231 -19.94 15.72 13.29
N ILE A 232 -19.64 16.45 14.36
CA ILE A 232 -19.78 17.89 14.41
C ILE A 232 -18.39 18.48 14.23
N LEU A 233 -18.18 19.24 13.15
CA LEU A 233 -16.95 19.95 12.84
C LEU A 233 -17.10 21.40 13.25
N LYS A 234 -16.26 21.87 14.16
CA LYS A 234 -16.28 23.23 14.69
C LYS A 234 -15.30 24.10 13.92
N VAL A 235 -15.81 25.13 13.27
CA VAL A 235 -14.99 26.09 12.52
C VAL A 235 -14.85 27.37 13.34
N TYR A 236 -13.63 27.63 13.77
CA TYR A 236 -13.27 28.88 14.42
C TYR A 236 -12.46 29.72 13.42
N LYS A 237 -12.91 30.96 13.19
CA LYS A 237 -12.26 31.92 12.31
C LYS A 237 -11.89 33.18 13.09
N ARG A 238 -10.64 33.65 12.92
CA ARG A 238 -10.14 34.92 13.44
C ARG A 238 -9.39 35.62 12.31
N ASP A 239 -9.88 36.75 11.89
CA ASP A 239 -9.38 37.44 10.70
C ASP A 239 -9.36 36.52 9.45
N LYS A 240 -8.16 36.36 8.84
CA LYS A 240 -7.92 35.45 7.71
C LYS A 240 -7.43 34.06 8.13
N LYS A 241 -7.47 33.72 9.43
CA LYS A 241 -6.93 32.47 9.97
C LYS A 241 -8.04 31.53 10.45
N TYR A 242 -7.77 30.24 10.33
CA TYR A 242 -8.61 29.18 10.87
C TYR A 242 -7.89 28.41 11.96
N LEU A 243 -8.61 27.99 12.98
CA LEU A 243 -8.09 27.11 14.02
C LEU A 243 -8.03 25.68 13.51
N LEU A 244 -6.83 25.12 13.53
CA LEU A 244 -6.60 23.68 13.28
C LEU A 244 -5.90 23.06 14.48
N ILE A 245 -6.31 21.84 14.84
CA ILE A 245 -5.71 21.06 15.93
C ILE A 245 -5.10 19.78 15.39
N LYS A 246 -4.03 19.30 16.02
CA LYS A 246 -3.41 18.04 15.68
C LYS A 246 -4.35 16.90 16.05
N ASN A 247 -4.74 16.08 15.08
CA ASN A 247 -5.59 14.93 15.31
C ASN A 247 -4.84 13.81 16.03
N THR A 248 -5.03 13.69 17.33
CA THR A 248 -4.53 12.58 18.15
C THR A 248 -5.64 11.59 18.52
N LYS A 249 -6.92 12.00 18.37
CA LYS A 249 -8.10 11.28 18.83
C LYS A 249 -8.58 10.22 17.81
N PHE A 250 -8.65 10.59 16.54
CA PHE A 250 -9.21 9.70 15.51
C PHE A 250 -8.14 8.90 14.77
N ASN A 251 -8.45 7.66 14.39
CA ASN A 251 -7.55 6.81 13.62
C ASN A 251 -7.40 7.22 12.15
N PHE A 252 -8.39 7.94 11.57
CA PHE A 252 -8.28 8.57 10.27
C PHE A 252 -7.56 9.92 10.39
N LEU A 253 -6.80 10.32 9.38
CA LEU A 253 -6.00 11.56 9.36
C LEU A 253 -5.14 11.78 10.62
N LYS A 254 -4.70 10.70 11.27
CA LYS A 254 -3.95 10.73 12.53
C LYS A 254 -2.67 11.56 12.40
N ASN A 255 -2.42 12.43 13.39
CA ASN A 255 -1.30 13.36 13.43
C ASN A 255 -1.27 14.44 12.33
N LEU A 256 -2.36 14.64 11.60
CA LEU A 256 -2.55 15.79 10.73
C LEU A 256 -3.31 16.89 11.48
N ASN A 257 -3.12 18.12 11.02
CA ASN A 257 -3.92 19.24 11.52
C ASN A 257 -5.30 19.19 10.85
N ILE A 258 -6.33 19.17 11.64
CA ILE A 258 -7.74 19.13 11.23
C ILE A 258 -8.53 20.20 11.98
N PHE A 259 -9.70 20.57 11.46
CA PHE A 259 -10.64 21.34 12.25
C PHE A 259 -11.04 20.59 13.52
N PRO A 260 -11.24 21.25 14.65
CA PRO A 260 -11.80 20.61 15.84
C PRO A 260 -13.09 19.88 15.50
N MET A 261 -13.18 18.60 15.86
CA MET A 261 -14.36 17.80 15.59
C MET A 261 -14.62 16.79 16.72
N GLU A 262 -15.89 16.42 16.83
CA GLU A 262 -16.35 15.40 17.77
C GLU A 262 -17.26 14.39 17.06
N GLU A 263 -17.10 13.10 17.40
CA GLU A 263 -18.00 12.04 16.96
C GLU A 263 -19.23 12.05 17.85
N VAL A 264 -20.41 12.00 17.25
CA VAL A 264 -21.70 12.02 17.95
C VAL A 264 -22.50 10.77 17.60
N ALA A 265 -23.37 10.35 18.51
CA ALA A 265 -24.37 9.33 18.21
C ALA A 265 -25.30 9.83 17.08
N LYS A 266 -25.88 8.91 16.30
CA LYS A 266 -26.81 9.28 15.21
C LYS A 266 -27.99 10.08 15.78
N PRO A 267 -28.10 11.40 15.49
CA PRO A 267 -29.24 12.19 15.94
C PRO A 267 -30.50 11.86 15.12
N LYS A 268 -31.70 12.02 15.73
CA LYS A 268 -32.96 11.78 15.02
C LYS A 268 -33.08 12.63 13.76
N ASN A 269 -32.64 13.90 13.80
CA ASN A 269 -32.63 14.84 12.66
C ASN A 269 -31.21 15.39 12.47
N PHE A 270 -30.37 14.69 11.70
CA PHE A 270 -29.01 15.14 11.39
C PHE A 270 -28.95 15.72 9.99
N ASN A 271 -29.06 17.05 9.90
CA ASN A 271 -28.86 17.76 8.63
C ASN A 271 -27.35 17.93 8.42
N GLU A 272 -26.77 17.08 7.57
CA GLU A 272 -25.36 17.09 7.21
C GLU A 272 -25.05 18.18 6.19
N ASN A 273 -23.92 18.88 6.37
CA ASN A 273 -23.40 19.83 5.39
C ASN A 273 -22.43 19.15 4.41
N LEU A 274 -21.77 18.08 4.85
CA LEU A 274 -20.79 17.34 4.07
C LEU A 274 -20.92 15.84 4.31
N ASN A 275 -20.79 15.08 3.24
CA ASN A 275 -20.71 13.63 3.28
C ASN A 275 -19.52 13.15 2.45
N PHE A 276 -18.63 12.34 3.04
CA PHE A 276 -17.59 11.68 2.29
C PHE A 276 -17.18 10.35 2.93
N LYS A 277 -16.52 9.53 2.13
CA LYS A 277 -16.15 8.17 2.48
C LYS A 277 -14.64 8.07 2.72
N ILE A 278 -14.27 7.53 3.88
CA ILE A 278 -12.89 7.13 4.18
C ILE A 278 -12.87 5.62 4.42
N SER A 279 -12.26 4.84 3.52
CA SER A 279 -12.27 3.37 3.55
C SER A 279 -13.70 2.81 3.55
N ASN A 280 -14.14 2.15 4.62
CA ASN A 280 -15.52 1.63 4.80
C ASN A 280 -16.38 2.51 5.72
N MET A 281 -15.91 3.70 6.08
CA MET A 281 -16.63 4.65 6.92
C MET A 281 -17.23 5.76 6.06
N ASN A 282 -18.55 5.92 6.11
CA ASN A 282 -19.25 7.09 5.59
C ASN A 282 -19.29 8.14 6.70
N MET A 283 -18.66 9.27 6.46
CA MET A 283 -18.63 10.39 7.39
C MET A 283 -19.73 11.38 7.04
N ASN A 284 -20.67 11.55 7.94
CA ASN A 284 -21.73 12.55 7.85
C ASN A 284 -21.33 13.70 8.78
N ILE A 285 -21.10 14.89 8.24
CA ILE A 285 -20.51 16.01 8.97
C ILE A 285 -21.46 17.18 8.98
N LYS A 286 -21.76 17.68 10.20
CA LYS A 286 -22.42 18.95 10.42
C LYS A 286 -21.37 20.00 10.79
N ILE A 287 -21.35 21.11 10.04
CA ILE A 287 -20.43 22.21 10.29
C ILE A 287 -21.11 23.20 11.26
N GLN A 288 -20.36 23.59 12.29
CA GLN A 288 -20.76 24.65 13.23
C GLN A 288 -19.70 25.74 13.25
N TYR A 289 -20.10 26.96 12.94
CA TYR A 289 -19.27 28.15 13.09
C TYR A 289 -19.36 28.63 14.55
N LYS A 290 -18.19 28.84 15.17
CA LYS A 290 -18.09 29.27 16.60
C LYS A 290 -17.39 30.63 16.68
N LYS A 291 -17.91 31.52 17.52
CA LYS A 291 -17.38 32.87 17.70
C LYS A 291 -16.33 32.98 18.81
N ASN A 292 -16.39 32.16 19.89
CA ASN A 292 -15.46 32.17 21.02
C ASN A 292 -14.47 31.02 20.96
N HIS A 293 -13.18 31.29 21.27
CA HIS A 293 -12.05 30.38 21.13
C HIS A 293 -10.85 30.78 22.02
N GLU A 294 -11.12 31.26 23.25
CA GLU A 294 -10.10 31.81 24.15
C GLU A 294 -9.06 30.77 24.63
N ASP A 295 -9.35 29.47 24.53
CA ASP A 295 -8.55 28.38 25.10
C ASP A 295 -7.55 27.73 24.14
N PHE A 296 -7.29 28.30 22.94
CA PHE A 296 -6.39 27.67 21.98
C PHE A 296 -5.10 28.46 21.75
N PRO A 297 -3.91 27.78 21.79
CA PRO A 297 -2.64 28.42 21.52
C PRO A 297 -2.58 29.10 20.15
N SER A 298 -1.88 30.23 20.06
CA SER A 298 -1.71 31.00 18.81
C SER A 298 -1.09 30.17 17.66
N SER A 299 -0.25 29.18 18.00
CA SER A 299 0.38 28.25 17.04
C SER A 299 -0.61 27.37 16.25
N ASN A 300 -1.85 27.26 16.71
CA ASN A 300 -2.89 26.47 16.07
C ASN A 300 -3.67 27.25 14.98
N TRP A 301 -3.40 28.55 14.83
CA TRP A 301 -4.06 29.40 13.84
C TRP A 301 -3.27 29.44 12.54
N ILE A 302 -3.90 29.05 11.44
CA ILE A 302 -3.28 28.88 10.13
C ILE A 302 -3.99 29.80 9.11
N ASP A 303 -3.18 30.53 8.32
CA ASP A 303 -3.68 31.40 7.25
C ASP A 303 -4.49 30.62 6.20
N GLN A 304 -5.54 31.24 5.70
CA GLN A 304 -6.27 30.77 4.52
C GLN A 304 -5.35 30.93 3.31
N LYS A 305 -4.88 29.81 2.75
CA LYS A 305 -4.16 29.74 1.47
C LYS A 305 -5.05 29.24 0.38
#